data_a7a87fe5e218b6b4944b5f032a3b089c
#
_entry.id   a7a87fe5e218b6b4944b5f032a3b089c
#
_cell.length_a   1.000
_cell.length_b   1.000
_cell.length_c   1.000
_cell.angle_alpha   90.00
_cell.angle_beta   90.00
_cell.angle_gamma   90.00
#
_symmetry.space_group_name_H-M   'P 1'
#
loop_
_entity.id
_entity.type
_entity.pdbx_description
1 polymer ?
#
loop_
_entity_poly.entity_id
_entity_poly.type
_entity_poly.pdbx_seq_one_letter_code
_entity_poly.pdbx_strand_id
1 'polypeptide(L)'
;MRYRFFFFLFLFSCTYNEIVLVCEPNEDVFNNEIKSIIDNNCASCHHTSSGRPAILTTYEGVVDAVRYNELVNWIISEEMPPSGMPPLSQSEITIVKNWASCE
;
A
#
# COMPACT_ATOMS: atom_id res chain seq x y z
N MET A 1 -43.50 44.03 -1.70
CA MET A 1 -43.18 42.68 -1.21
C MET A 1 -41.82 42.29 -1.68
N ARG A 2 -40.91 42.24 -0.78
CA ARG A 2 -39.53 41.90 -1.11
C ARG A 2 -39.29 40.48 -0.66
N TYR A 3 -39.28 39.58 -1.58
CA TYR A 3 -38.82 38.25 -1.32
C TYR A 3 -37.32 38.28 -1.27
N ARG A 4 -36.77 38.27 -0.09
CA ARG A 4 -35.36 37.97 0.10
C ARG A 4 -35.19 36.48 -0.08
N PHE A 5 -34.87 36.11 -1.25
CA PHE A 5 -34.30 34.77 -1.48
C PHE A 5 -32.93 34.74 -0.83
N PHE A 6 -32.88 34.22 0.37
CA PHE A 6 -31.65 33.78 0.96
C PHE A 6 -31.28 32.48 0.21
N PHE A 7 -30.49 32.68 -0.83
CA PHE A 7 -29.75 31.56 -1.37
C PHE A 7 -28.70 31.19 -0.32
N PHE A 8 -29.05 30.24 0.52
CA PHE A 8 -28.06 29.52 1.26
C PHE A 8 -27.32 28.66 0.24
N LEU A 9 -26.25 29.20 -0.25
CA LEU A 9 -25.21 28.42 -0.87
C LEU A 9 -24.61 27.55 0.23
N PHE A 10 -25.18 26.36 0.37
CA PHE A 10 -24.49 25.31 1.06
C PHE A 10 -23.30 24.94 0.20
N LEU A 11 -22.22 25.59 0.46
CA LEU A 11 -20.93 25.11 0.08
C LEU A 11 -20.72 23.82 0.87
N PHE A 12 -21.20 22.73 0.29
CA PHE A 12 -20.65 21.46 0.64
C PHE A 12 -19.20 21.49 0.20
N SER A 13 -18.36 22.03 1.05
CA SER A 13 -16.98 21.63 0.98
C SER A 13 -17.01 20.14 1.27
N CYS A 14 -16.90 19.35 0.23
CA CYS A 14 -16.38 18.03 0.39
C CYS A 14 -15.01 18.21 1.04
N THR A 15 -14.98 18.27 2.34
CA THR A 15 -13.82 17.86 3.05
C THR A 15 -13.67 16.41 2.69
N TYR A 16 -12.94 16.18 1.62
CA TYR A 16 -12.26 14.96 1.47
C TYR A 16 -11.37 14.87 2.70
N ASN A 17 -11.87 14.22 3.70
CA ASN A 17 -11.01 13.50 4.57
C ASN A 17 -10.48 12.35 3.73
N GLU A 18 -9.62 12.68 2.80
CA GLU A 18 -8.57 11.76 2.53
C GLU A 18 -8.00 11.46 3.91
N ILE A 19 -8.34 10.30 4.41
CA ILE A 19 -7.45 9.65 5.31
C ILE A 19 -6.24 9.39 4.43
N VAL A 20 -5.49 10.43 4.17
CA VAL A 20 -4.10 10.30 3.87
C VAL A 20 -3.64 9.40 4.98
N LEU A 21 -3.28 8.18 4.64
CA LEU A 21 -2.52 7.35 5.54
C LEU A 21 -1.34 8.21 5.95
N VAL A 22 -1.50 8.92 7.06
CA VAL A 22 -0.52 9.85 7.60
C VAL A 22 0.68 9.08 8.12
N CYS A 23 0.57 7.74 8.06
CA CYS A 23 1.59 6.84 8.48
C CYS A 23 2.42 6.42 7.29
N GLU A 24 3.66 6.82 7.28
CA GLU A 24 4.66 6.16 6.46
C GLU A 24 5.14 4.92 7.18
N PRO A 25 5.08 3.75 6.55
CA PRO A 25 5.67 2.55 7.12
C PRO A 25 7.14 2.78 7.47
N ASN A 26 7.57 2.29 8.61
CA ASN A 26 8.89 2.58 9.15
C ASN A 26 10.02 1.99 8.28
N GLU A 27 10.96 2.83 7.85
CA GLU A 27 12.06 2.43 7.00
C GLU A 27 13.06 1.51 7.69
N ASP A 28 13.32 1.70 8.98
CA ASP A 28 14.22 0.82 9.73
C ASP A 28 13.63 -0.57 9.88
N VAL A 29 12.34 -0.68 10.14
CA VAL A 29 11.62 -1.97 10.17
C VAL A 29 11.62 -2.60 8.78
N PHE A 30 11.48 -1.82 7.74
CA PHE A 30 11.61 -2.31 6.38
C PHE A 30 12.96 -2.96 6.14
N ASN A 31 14.04 -2.28 6.47
CA ASN A 31 15.39 -2.77 6.25
C ASN A 31 15.71 -4.03 7.08
N ASN A 32 15.14 -4.13 8.28
CA ASN A 32 15.43 -5.23 9.21
C ASN A 32 14.53 -6.46 9.02
N GLU A 33 13.27 -6.27 8.63
CA GLU A 33 12.28 -7.35 8.62
C GLU A 33 11.60 -7.55 7.27
N ILE A 34 11.19 -6.46 6.63
CA ILE A 34 10.34 -6.53 5.42
C ILE A 34 11.16 -6.84 4.17
N LYS A 35 12.33 -6.24 4.05
CA LYS A 35 13.18 -6.35 2.86
C LYS A 35 13.50 -7.80 2.51
N SER A 36 13.84 -8.63 3.48
CA SER A 36 14.15 -10.03 3.24
C SER A 36 12.93 -10.82 2.75
N ILE A 37 11.75 -10.53 3.29
CA ILE A 37 10.49 -11.15 2.84
C ILE A 37 10.22 -10.78 1.40
N ILE A 38 10.34 -9.52 1.06
CA ILE A 38 10.11 -9.00 -0.30
C ILE A 38 11.15 -9.54 -1.28
N ASP A 39 12.42 -9.51 -0.93
CA ASP A 39 13.52 -9.99 -1.79
C ASP A 39 13.37 -11.48 -2.10
N ASN A 40 12.95 -12.28 -1.13
CA ASN A 40 12.80 -13.71 -1.30
C ASN A 40 11.56 -14.12 -2.11
N ASN A 41 10.50 -13.31 -2.09
CA ASN A 41 9.20 -13.70 -2.62
C ASN A 41 8.70 -12.84 -3.79
N CYS A 42 9.21 -11.66 -3.99
CA CYS A 42 8.62 -10.65 -4.87
C CYS A 42 9.61 -10.04 -5.86
N ALA A 43 10.81 -9.69 -5.41
CA ALA A 43 11.74 -8.86 -6.16
C ALA A 43 12.29 -9.52 -7.42
N SER A 44 12.31 -10.85 -7.49
CA SER A 44 12.73 -11.57 -8.70
C SER A 44 11.86 -11.29 -9.93
N CYS A 45 10.60 -10.90 -9.72
CA CYS A 45 9.65 -10.51 -10.76
C CYS A 45 9.36 -9.01 -10.77
N HIS A 46 9.52 -8.33 -9.64
CA HIS A 46 9.19 -6.90 -9.47
C HIS A 46 10.44 -6.04 -9.28
N HIS A 47 11.24 -5.94 -10.30
CA HIS A 47 12.44 -5.09 -10.37
C HIS A 47 12.38 -4.14 -11.56
N THR A 48 13.29 -3.15 -11.60
CA THR A 48 13.29 -2.05 -12.58
C THR A 48 13.24 -2.48 -14.04
N SER A 49 13.83 -3.60 -14.40
CA SER A 49 13.87 -4.08 -15.80
C SER A 49 12.81 -5.12 -16.13
N SER A 50 11.92 -5.45 -15.20
CA SER A 50 10.92 -6.51 -15.42
C SER A 50 9.71 -6.06 -16.24
N GLY A 51 9.47 -4.76 -16.39
CA GLY A 51 8.27 -4.21 -17.03
C GLY A 51 6.96 -4.40 -16.23
N ARG A 52 7.04 -4.90 -15.00
CA ARG A 52 5.88 -5.08 -14.13
C ARG A 52 5.55 -3.81 -13.36
N PRO A 53 4.27 -3.56 -13.02
CA PRO A 53 3.84 -2.26 -12.49
C PRO A 53 4.39 -1.90 -11.11
N ALA A 54 4.76 -2.84 -10.28
CA ALA A 54 5.31 -2.57 -8.96
C ALA A 54 6.81 -2.87 -8.93
N ILE A 55 7.62 -1.91 -8.52
CA ILE A 55 9.06 -2.09 -8.30
C ILE A 55 9.27 -2.33 -6.82
N LEU A 56 9.65 -3.53 -6.45
CA LEU A 56 9.72 -3.98 -5.06
C LEU A 56 11.16 -4.19 -4.56
N THR A 57 12.12 -3.54 -5.20
CA THR A 57 13.54 -3.64 -4.82
C THR A 57 14.01 -2.54 -3.88
N THR A 58 13.16 -1.53 -3.63
CA THR A 58 13.47 -0.38 -2.77
C THR A 58 12.36 -0.14 -1.75
N TYR A 59 12.70 0.52 -0.66
CA TYR A 59 11.71 0.98 0.33
C TYR A 59 10.62 1.83 -0.31
N GLU A 60 11.01 2.82 -1.10
CA GLU A 60 10.08 3.72 -1.77
C GLU A 60 9.14 2.96 -2.72
N GLY A 61 9.67 2.02 -3.46
CA GLY A 61 8.87 1.19 -4.38
C GLY A 61 7.86 0.32 -3.65
N VAL A 62 8.23 -0.25 -2.51
CA VAL A 62 7.31 -1.05 -1.68
C VAL A 62 6.25 -0.16 -1.02
N VAL A 63 6.62 1.01 -0.52
CA VAL A 63 5.65 1.98 0.04
C VAL A 63 4.66 2.42 -1.03
N ASP A 64 5.11 2.72 -2.23
CA ASP A 64 4.22 3.07 -3.34
C ASP A 64 3.28 1.90 -3.72
N ALA A 65 3.77 0.68 -3.69
CA ALA A 65 2.95 -0.50 -3.93
C ALA A 65 1.87 -0.69 -2.85
N VAL A 66 2.18 -0.42 -1.59
CA VAL A 66 1.20 -0.41 -0.50
C VAL A 66 0.12 0.65 -0.73
N ARG A 67 0.50 1.85 -1.13
CA ARG A 67 -0.41 2.99 -1.30
C ARG A 67 -1.25 2.90 -2.57
N TYR A 68 -0.66 2.51 -3.67
CA TYR A 68 -1.26 2.67 -5.00
C TYR A 68 -1.56 1.37 -5.73
N ASN A 69 -0.93 0.27 -5.34
CA ASN A 69 -1.04 -1.01 -6.02
C ASN A 69 -1.68 -2.11 -5.16
N GLU A 70 -2.23 -1.76 -4.01
CA GLU A 70 -2.93 -2.69 -3.11
C GLU A 70 -2.09 -3.92 -2.71
N LEU A 71 -0.79 -3.72 -2.48
CA LEU A 71 0.16 -4.80 -2.19
C LEU A 71 -0.36 -5.76 -1.11
N VAL A 72 -0.87 -5.22 0.01
CA VAL A 72 -1.33 -6.02 1.13
C VAL A 72 -2.53 -6.89 0.74
N ASN A 73 -3.46 -6.36 -0.04
CA ASN A 73 -4.63 -7.11 -0.51
C ASN A 73 -4.23 -8.26 -1.44
N TRP A 74 -3.26 -8.05 -2.32
CA TRP A 74 -2.74 -9.09 -3.19
C TRP A 74 -2.08 -10.23 -2.43
N ILE A 75 -1.38 -9.92 -1.34
CA ILE A 75 -0.76 -10.91 -0.48
C ILE A 75 -1.80 -11.68 0.34
N ILE A 76 -2.77 -10.98 0.93
CA ILE A 76 -3.82 -11.59 1.76
C ILE A 76 -4.71 -12.52 0.91
N SER A 77 -5.03 -12.13 -0.31
CA SER A 77 -5.84 -12.93 -1.24
C SER A 77 -5.09 -14.11 -1.85
N GLU A 78 -3.78 -14.23 -1.57
CA GLU A 78 -2.89 -15.26 -2.13
C GLU A 78 -2.74 -15.19 -3.66
N GLU A 79 -3.13 -14.09 -4.29
CA GLU A 79 -2.93 -13.86 -5.71
C GLU A 79 -1.48 -13.51 -6.03
N MET A 80 -0.75 -12.99 -5.06
CA MET A 80 0.70 -12.77 -5.10
C MET A 80 1.37 -13.42 -3.89
N PRO A 81 2.46 -14.14 -4.05
CA PRO A 81 3.10 -14.55 -5.30
C PRO A 81 2.19 -15.41 -6.20
N PRO A 82 2.40 -15.36 -7.55
CA PRO A 82 1.54 -16.08 -8.46
C PRO A 82 1.68 -17.61 -8.30
N SER A 83 0.71 -18.34 -8.83
CA SER A 83 0.69 -19.80 -8.83
C SER A 83 2.02 -20.36 -9.38
N GLY A 84 2.58 -21.33 -8.66
CA GLY A 84 3.88 -21.91 -8.99
C GLY A 84 5.06 -21.34 -8.20
N MET A 85 4.87 -20.23 -7.50
CA MET A 85 5.85 -19.65 -6.57
C MET A 85 5.45 -19.97 -5.13
N PRO A 86 6.43 -20.16 -4.21
CA PRO A 86 6.10 -20.38 -2.81
C PRO A 86 5.30 -19.23 -2.22
N PRO A 87 4.14 -19.48 -1.58
CA PRO A 87 3.38 -18.44 -0.92
C PRO A 87 4.10 -17.93 0.32
N LEU A 88 3.79 -16.69 0.74
CA LEU A 88 4.23 -16.20 2.04
C LEU A 88 3.59 -17.02 3.16
N SER A 89 4.34 -17.25 4.23
CA SER A 89 3.78 -17.84 5.46
C SER A 89 2.80 -16.86 6.13
N GLN A 90 1.92 -17.38 6.99
CA GLN A 90 0.98 -16.52 7.72
C GLN A 90 1.70 -15.52 8.62
N SER A 91 2.85 -15.89 9.19
CA SER A 91 3.65 -14.96 9.98
C SER A 91 4.26 -13.85 9.12
N GLU A 92 4.74 -14.17 7.94
CA GLU A 92 5.25 -13.17 6.98
C GLU A 92 4.16 -12.21 6.51
N ILE A 93 2.97 -12.72 6.21
CA ILE A 93 1.80 -11.90 5.85
C ILE A 93 1.47 -10.93 6.99
N THR A 94 1.43 -11.42 8.23
CA THR A 94 1.15 -10.60 9.41
C THR A 94 2.20 -9.51 9.60
N ILE A 95 3.47 -9.84 9.45
CA ILE A 95 4.58 -8.87 9.56
C ILE A 95 4.43 -7.77 8.52
N VAL A 96 4.21 -8.11 7.27
CA VAL A 96 4.03 -7.12 6.19
C VAL A 96 2.78 -6.28 6.42
N LYS A 97 1.68 -6.90 6.78
CA LYS A 97 0.42 -6.21 7.04
C LYS A 97 0.55 -5.19 8.18
N ASN A 98 1.15 -5.58 9.28
CA ASN A 98 1.33 -4.71 10.44
C ASN A 98 2.27 -3.54 10.11
N TRP A 99 3.35 -3.82 9.43
CA TRP A 99 4.26 -2.78 8.97
C TRP A 99 3.57 -1.79 8.03
N ALA A 100 2.81 -2.28 7.05
CA ALA A 100 2.11 -1.45 6.07
C ALA A 100 1.02 -0.58 6.71
N SER A 101 0.38 -1.05 7.78
CA SER A 101 -0.62 -0.30 8.54
C SER A 101 -0.04 0.56 9.66
N CYS A 102 1.26 0.56 9.83
CA CYS A 102 1.99 1.29 10.87
C CYS A 102 1.62 0.89 12.32
N GLU A 103 1.25 -0.32 12.48
CA GLU A 103 1.02 -0.90 13.81
C GLU A 103 2.33 -1.36 14.48
#